data_27e24f11fc32d48162abfabbcd844134
#
_entry.id   27e24f11fc32d48162abfabbcd844134
#
_cell.length_a   1.000
_cell.length_b   1.000
_cell.length_c   1.000
_cell.angle_alpha   90.00
_cell.angle_beta   90.00
_cell.angle_gamma   90.00
#
_symmetry.space_group_name_H-M   'P 1'
#
loop_
_entity.id
_entity.type
_entity.pdbx_description
1 polymer ?
#
loop_
_entity_poly.entity_id
_entity_poly.type
_entity_poly.pdbx_seq_one_letter_code
_entity_poly.pdbx_strand_id
1 'polypeptide(L)'
;MGPGIFTRYSRQVLGTCVLLLLLVAAAQAYTHLRGPVAGLSPYETVNDLPDWDDMSFTPVKDIWPADTETIELTFRNGAVDGVVWMSESGPIFGYVLEMQREDGWHSLRSSTETPRWNGETDIVDWGGGEITLSCPVGRDYPSPLKPGRYRIVLPGCTRLGGPAKALAAEFEVQ
;
A
#
# COMPACT_ATOMS: atom_id res chain seq x y z
N MET A 1 41.09 26.82 -45.72
CA MET A 1 39.92 26.34 -44.95
C MET A 1 40.43 25.71 -43.66
N GLY A 2 40.20 26.36 -42.55
CA GLY A 2 40.85 26.02 -41.28
C GLY A 2 40.16 24.84 -40.56
N PRO A 3 40.93 23.98 -39.89
CA PRO A 3 40.42 22.76 -39.17
C PRO A 3 39.59 23.07 -37.92
N GLY A 4 39.31 24.34 -37.63
CA GLY A 4 38.68 24.76 -36.37
C GLY A 4 37.15 24.63 -36.28
N ILE A 5 36.46 24.49 -37.41
CA ILE A 5 34.96 24.48 -37.41
C ILE A 5 34.45 23.08 -37.07
N PHE A 6 35.06 22.03 -37.56
CA PHE A 6 34.68 20.64 -37.31
C PHE A 6 34.85 20.24 -35.84
N THR A 7 35.85 20.72 -35.16
CA THR A 7 36.09 20.42 -33.73
C THR A 7 35.11 21.11 -32.79
N ARG A 8 34.55 22.25 -33.16
CA ARG A 8 33.57 22.97 -32.36
C ARG A 8 32.18 22.28 -32.42
N TYR A 9 31.78 21.86 -33.61
CA TYR A 9 30.53 21.14 -33.82
C TYR A 9 30.53 19.77 -33.13
N SER A 10 31.62 19.02 -33.20
CA SER A 10 31.72 17.71 -32.55
C SER A 10 31.63 17.81 -31.01
N ARG A 11 32.21 18.85 -30.42
CA ARG A 11 32.10 19.09 -28.97
C ARG A 11 30.69 19.49 -28.54
N GLN A 12 29.98 20.27 -29.34
CA GLN A 12 28.58 20.61 -29.05
C GLN A 12 27.66 19.42 -29.19
N VAL A 13 27.81 18.60 -30.23
CA VAL A 13 27.04 17.37 -30.42
C VAL A 13 27.31 16.38 -29.30
N LEU A 14 28.57 16.19 -28.92
CA LEU A 14 28.94 15.33 -27.80
C LEU A 14 28.30 15.80 -26.47
N GLY A 15 28.38 17.11 -26.20
CA GLY A 15 27.76 17.71 -25.01
C GLY A 15 26.23 17.51 -24.95
N THR A 16 25.58 17.69 -26.10
CA THR A 16 24.13 17.46 -26.20
C THR A 16 23.74 15.98 -25.98
N CYS A 17 24.52 15.05 -26.57
CA CYS A 17 24.27 13.61 -26.35
C CYS A 17 24.48 13.21 -24.89
N VAL A 18 25.51 13.70 -24.22
CA VAL A 18 25.77 13.44 -22.80
C VAL A 18 24.64 14.00 -21.94
N LEU A 19 24.15 15.20 -22.22
CA LEU A 19 23.03 15.80 -21.48
C LEU A 19 21.74 15.00 -21.65
N LEU A 20 21.45 14.55 -22.88
CA LEU A 20 20.29 13.69 -23.15
C LEU A 20 20.38 12.35 -22.41
N LEU A 21 21.54 11.71 -22.39
CA LEU A 21 21.75 10.48 -21.64
C LEU A 21 21.56 10.67 -20.13
N LEU A 22 22.04 11.78 -19.58
CA LEU A 22 21.84 12.12 -18.16
C LEU A 22 20.37 12.39 -17.85
N LEU A 23 19.64 13.06 -18.75
CA LEU A 23 18.19 13.28 -18.57
C LEU A 23 17.41 11.98 -18.65
N VAL A 24 17.75 11.07 -19.56
CA VAL A 24 17.12 9.75 -19.64
C VAL A 24 17.42 8.91 -18.40
N ALA A 25 18.68 8.91 -17.94
CA ALA A 25 19.05 8.21 -16.72
C ALA A 25 18.34 8.78 -15.48
N ALA A 26 18.24 10.12 -15.39
CA ALA A 26 17.50 10.78 -14.32
C ALA A 26 16.00 10.49 -14.38
N ALA A 27 15.40 10.44 -15.58
CA ALA A 27 14.01 10.07 -15.76
C ALA A 27 13.76 8.59 -15.38
N GLN A 28 14.67 7.68 -15.76
CA GLN A 28 14.58 6.28 -15.36
C GLN A 28 14.75 6.10 -13.85
N ALA A 29 15.71 6.79 -13.24
CA ALA A 29 15.88 6.79 -11.78
C ALA A 29 14.63 7.35 -11.08
N TYR A 30 14.05 8.42 -11.61
CA TYR A 30 12.84 9.04 -11.08
C TYR A 30 11.62 8.10 -11.18
N THR A 31 11.44 7.39 -12.30
CA THR A 31 10.37 6.39 -12.44
C THR A 31 10.61 5.16 -11.56
N HIS A 32 11.87 4.78 -11.35
CA HIS A 32 12.23 3.69 -10.44
C HIS A 32 11.96 4.07 -8.97
N LEU A 33 12.30 5.31 -8.58
CA LEU A 33 12.04 5.84 -7.24
C LEU A 33 10.54 6.11 -6.98
N ARG A 34 9.78 6.39 -8.04
CA ARG A 34 8.31 6.58 -8.00
C ARG A 34 7.52 5.38 -8.51
N GLY A 35 8.11 4.19 -8.54
CA GLY A 35 7.38 2.96 -8.82
C GLY A 35 6.16 2.79 -7.90
N PRO A 36 5.23 1.88 -8.22
CA PRO A 36 4.01 1.66 -7.43
C PRO A 36 4.32 1.22 -5.99
N VAL A 37 5.56 0.82 -5.71
CA VAL A 37 6.02 0.39 -4.38
C VAL A 37 6.81 1.52 -3.74
N ALA A 38 6.37 1.95 -2.56
CA ALA A 38 6.97 3.10 -1.87
C ALA A 38 8.25 2.75 -1.12
N GLY A 39 8.24 1.75 -0.28
CA GLY A 39 9.36 1.36 0.58
C GLY A 39 8.96 0.22 1.50
N LEU A 40 9.87 -0.21 2.36
CA LEU A 40 9.56 -1.20 3.39
C LEU A 40 8.39 -0.73 4.24
N SER A 41 7.51 -1.66 4.57
CA SER A 41 6.36 -1.40 5.43
C SER A 41 6.82 -0.94 6.81
N PRO A 42 6.30 0.18 7.32
CA PRO A 42 6.53 0.57 8.70
C PRO A 42 5.67 -0.20 9.70
N TYR A 43 4.75 -1.05 9.21
CA TYR A 43 3.76 -1.73 10.04
C TYR A 43 4.24 -3.11 10.44
N GLU A 44 4.43 -3.30 11.73
CA GLU A 44 4.45 -4.63 12.34
C GLU A 44 3.01 -5.10 12.48
N THR A 45 2.66 -6.16 11.78
CA THR A 45 1.31 -6.72 11.84
C THR A 45 1.28 -7.84 12.86
N VAL A 46 0.21 -7.88 13.60
CA VAL A 46 0.03 -8.86 14.68
C VAL A 46 -1.17 -9.73 14.36
N ASN A 47 -0.92 -10.83 13.67
CA ASN A 47 -1.96 -11.79 13.32
C ASN A 47 -2.21 -12.82 14.43
N ASP A 48 -1.23 -13.01 15.33
CA ASP A 48 -1.32 -13.94 16.48
C ASP A 48 -1.16 -13.14 17.77
N LEU A 49 -2.24 -12.55 18.23
CA LEU A 49 -2.26 -11.82 19.49
C LEU A 49 -2.88 -12.68 20.59
N PRO A 50 -2.10 -13.06 21.64
CA PRO A 50 -2.65 -13.77 22.80
C PRO A 50 -3.83 -13.04 23.45
N ASP A 51 -3.84 -11.71 23.35
CA ASP A 51 -4.91 -10.86 23.91
C ASP A 51 -6.10 -10.63 22.98
N TRP A 52 -6.07 -11.23 21.77
CA TRP A 52 -7.07 -11.01 20.71
C TRP A 52 -7.54 -12.34 20.13
N ASP A 53 -7.49 -13.40 20.92
CA ASP A 53 -7.79 -14.79 20.51
C ASP A 53 -9.12 -14.98 19.79
N ASP A 54 -10.07 -14.06 19.99
CA ASP A 54 -11.39 -14.10 19.38
C ASP A 54 -11.52 -13.21 18.14
N MET A 55 -10.44 -12.54 17.70
CA MET A 55 -10.50 -11.71 16.51
C MET A 55 -9.85 -12.37 15.31
N SER A 56 -10.49 -12.24 14.15
CA SER A 56 -9.91 -12.62 12.88
C SER A 56 -10.10 -11.53 11.83
N PHE A 57 -9.10 -11.39 10.97
CA PHE A 57 -9.13 -10.52 9.81
C PHE A 57 -8.61 -11.29 8.62
N THR A 58 -9.51 -11.71 7.74
CA THR A 58 -9.21 -12.65 6.66
C THR A 58 -9.81 -12.19 5.34
N PRO A 59 -9.19 -12.49 4.19
CA PRO A 59 -9.80 -12.23 2.91
C PRO A 59 -10.97 -13.19 2.66
N VAL A 60 -12.01 -12.72 1.96
CA VAL A 60 -13.13 -13.57 1.54
C VAL A 60 -12.68 -14.62 0.51
N LYS A 61 -11.61 -14.32 -0.22
CA LYS A 61 -10.97 -15.24 -1.18
C LYS A 61 -9.45 -15.13 -1.01
N ASP A 62 -8.77 -16.25 -1.09
CA ASP A 62 -7.31 -16.29 -1.02
C ASP A 62 -6.64 -15.81 -2.31
N ILE A 63 -7.33 -15.92 -3.46
CA ILE A 63 -6.79 -15.58 -4.78
C ILE A 63 -7.74 -14.60 -5.49
N TRP A 64 -7.16 -13.54 -6.04
CA TRP A 64 -7.86 -12.48 -6.76
C TRP A 64 -7.26 -12.25 -8.15
N PRO A 65 -8.06 -11.88 -9.16
CA PRO A 65 -7.54 -11.50 -10.47
C PRO A 65 -6.81 -10.16 -10.41
N ALA A 66 -5.84 -9.97 -11.32
CA ALA A 66 -5.03 -8.75 -11.38
C ALA A 66 -5.83 -7.45 -11.59
N ASP A 67 -6.97 -7.54 -12.28
CA ASP A 67 -7.88 -6.44 -12.59
C ASP A 67 -9.00 -6.26 -11.55
N THR A 68 -8.84 -6.85 -10.36
CA THR A 68 -9.84 -6.71 -9.30
C THR A 68 -10.03 -5.26 -8.90
N GLU A 69 -11.28 -4.81 -8.85
CA GLU A 69 -11.65 -3.47 -8.42
C GLU A 69 -11.76 -3.35 -6.90
N THR A 70 -12.20 -4.42 -6.25
CA THR A 70 -12.47 -4.44 -4.81
C THR A 70 -12.02 -5.75 -4.20
N ILE A 71 -11.29 -5.66 -3.10
CA ILE A 71 -10.96 -6.79 -2.22
C ILE A 71 -11.92 -6.78 -1.04
N GLU A 72 -12.56 -7.90 -0.80
CA GLU A 72 -13.46 -8.08 0.34
C GLU A 72 -12.77 -8.86 1.44
N LEU A 73 -12.90 -8.37 2.65
CA LEU A 73 -12.29 -8.91 3.86
C LEU A 73 -13.36 -9.14 4.91
N THR A 74 -13.24 -10.23 5.63
CA THR A 74 -14.09 -10.51 6.80
C THR A 74 -13.33 -10.13 8.06
N PHE A 75 -13.92 -9.26 8.84
CA PHE A 75 -13.48 -8.95 10.19
C PHE A 75 -14.47 -9.57 11.17
N ARG A 76 -13.97 -10.36 12.09
CA ARG A 76 -14.74 -10.98 13.16
C ARG A 76 -14.17 -10.55 14.51
N ASN A 77 -15.04 -10.07 15.38
CA ASN A 77 -14.71 -9.76 16.75
C ASN A 77 -15.53 -10.66 17.68
N GLY A 78 -14.91 -11.69 18.25
CA GLY A 78 -15.53 -12.56 19.26
C GLY A 78 -15.41 -12.02 20.68
N ALA A 79 -14.64 -10.95 20.88
CA ALA A 79 -14.47 -10.35 22.19
C ALA A 79 -15.73 -9.63 22.68
N VAL A 80 -15.88 -9.55 24.01
CA VAL A 80 -17.00 -8.84 24.63
C VAL A 80 -16.87 -7.32 24.47
N ASP A 81 -15.64 -6.84 24.34
CA ASP A 81 -15.31 -5.42 24.22
C ASP A 81 -15.26 -4.99 22.76
N GLY A 82 -15.88 -3.86 22.44
CA GLY A 82 -15.84 -3.29 21.10
C GLY A 82 -14.44 -2.94 20.63
N VAL A 83 -14.24 -2.94 19.31
CA VAL A 83 -13.01 -2.48 18.68
C VAL A 83 -13.23 -1.08 18.13
N VAL A 84 -12.34 -0.18 18.48
CA VAL A 84 -12.33 1.17 17.95
C VAL A 84 -11.29 1.24 16.86
N TRP A 85 -11.70 1.60 15.68
CA TRP A 85 -10.80 1.80 14.57
C TRP A 85 -10.48 3.27 14.36
N MET A 86 -9.19 3.58 14.30
CA MET A 86 -8.70 4.91 13.97
C MET A 86 -8.16 4.90 12.54
N SER A 87 -8.77 5.65 11.64
CA SER A 87 -8.29 5.82 10.28
C SER A 87 -7.35 7.01 10.21
N GLU A 88 -6.09 6.80 9.91
CA GLU A 88 -5.15 7.90 9.65
C GLU A 88 -5.24 8.43 8.22
N SER A 89 -5.83 7.66 7.30
CA SER A 89 -5.90 8.07 5.89
C SER A 89 -6.89 7.20 5.10
N GLY A 90 -7.86 7.82 4.48
CA GLY A 90 -8.71 7.19 3.49
C GLY A 90 -10.21 7.30 3.78
N PRO A 91 -11.03 7.23 2.73
CA PRO A 91 -12.46 7.32 2.87
C PRO A 91 -12.99 6.02 3.50
N ILE A 92 -13.55 6.16 4.65
CA ILE A 92 -14.30 5.17 5.43
C ILE A 92 -13.41 4.21 6.24
N PHE A 93 -12.36 3.62 5.66
CA PHE A 93 -11.49 2.68 6.36
C PHE A 93 -10.07 2.89 5.85
N GLY A 94 -9.23 3.58 6.60
CA GLY A 94 -7.83 3.74 6.23
C GLY A 94 -7.13 2.38 6.17
N TYR A 95 -6.93 1.87 4.99
CA TYR A 95 -6.15 0.67 4.76
C TYR A 95 -4.92 0.95 3.93
N VAL A 96 -3.91 0.12 4.08
CA VAL A 96 -2.69 0.14 3.28
C VAL A 96 -2.60 -1.16 2.51
N LEU A 97 -2.39 -1.08 1.20
CA LEU A 97 -2.09 -2.23 0.38
C LEU A 97 -0.58 -2.41 0.31
N GLU A 98 -0.12 -3.60 0.64
CA GLU A 98 1.29 -3.97 0.62
C GLU A 98 1.53 -5.19 -0.27
N MET A 99 2.71 -5.24 -0.89
CA MET A 99 3.16 -6.36 -1.71
C MET A 99 4.39 -7.00 -1.06
N GLN A 100 4.43 -8.32 -1.00
CA GLN A 100 5.59 -9.06 -0.54
C GLN A 100 6.68 -9.06 -1.61
N ARG A 101 7.92 -8.79 -1.19
CA ARG A 101 9.15 -8.92 -1.97
C ARG A 101 10.15 -9.77 -1.22
N GLU A 102 11.31 -10.01 -1.84
CA GLU A 102 12.39 -10.81 -1.23
C GLU A 102 12.89 -10.26 0.09
N ASP A 103 12.90 -8.93 0.24
CA ASP A 103 13.37 -8.20 1.42
C ASP A 103 12.26 -7.88 2.43
N GLY A 104 11.01 -8.26 2.16
CA GLY A 104 9.88 -8.07 3.06
C GLY A 104 8.65 -7.44 2.43
N TRP A 105 7.79 -6.89 3.26
CA TRP A 105 6.58 -6.20 2.84
C TRP A 105 6.86 -4.76 2.45
N HIS A 106 6.29 -4.33 1.33
CA HIS A 106 6.41 -2.98 0.81
C HIS A 106 5.05 -2.37 0.58
N SER A 107 4.85 -1.15 1.08
CA SER A 107 3.63 -0.40 0.84
C SER A 107 3.55 0.04 -0.62
N LEU A 108 2.39 -0.10 -1.24
CA LEU A 108 2.10 0.48 -2.53
C LEU A 108 1.76 1.97 -2.35
N ARG A 109 2.13 2.77 -3.36
CA ARG A 109 1.69 4.16 -3.42
C ARG A 109 0.23 4.23 -3.82
N SER A 110 -0.56 4.91 -3.04
CA SER A 110 -1.92 5.25 -3.42
C SER A 110 -1.93 6.12 -4.69
N SER A 111 -2.87 5.86 -5.57
CA SER A 111 -3.16 6.67 -6.77
C SER A 111 -3.93 7.94 -6.41
N THR A 112 -4.58 7.95 -5.27
CA THR A 112 -5.33 9.08 -4.73
C THR A 112 -4.47 9.83 -3.71
N GLU A 113 -4.64 11.15 -3.62
CA GLU A 113 -4.10 11.89 -2.49
C GLU A 113 -4.76 11.32 -1.24
N THR A 114 -3.96 10.77 -0.36
CA THR A 114 -4.42 10.19 0.90
C THR A 114 -5.15 11.28 1.69
N PRO A 115 -6.45 11.15 1.94
CA PRO A 115 -7.13 12.09 2.82
C PRO A 115 -6.41 12.10 4.18
N ARG A 116 -6.15 13.27 4.70
CA ARG A 116 -5.58 13.38 6.06
C ARG A 116 -6.64 12.90 7.03
N TRP A 117 -6.20 12.11 8.01
CA TRP A 117 -7.04 11.76 9.15
C TRP A 117 -7.67 13.02 9.76
N ASN A 118 -8.98 13.02 9.90
CA ASN A 118 -9.75 14.13 10.46
C ASN A 118 -9.95 14.01 11.98
N GLY A 119 -9.39 12.98 12.62
CA GLY A 119 -9.57 12.70 14.04
C GLY A 119 -10.81 11.87 14.37
N GLU A 120 -11.59 11.47 13.38
CA GLU A 120 -12.73 10.59 13.60
C GLU A 120 -12.29 9.15 13.88
N THR A 121 -12.96 8.55 14.84
CA THR A 121 -12.75 7.17 15.27
C THR A 121 -14.05 6.41 15.01
N ASP A 122 -13.98 5.41 14.15
CA ASP A 122 -15.12 4.55 13.87
C ASP A 122 -15.10 3.33 14.77
N ILE A 123 -16.26 3.01 15.33
CA ILE A 123 -16.48 1.78 16.09
C ILE A 123 -16.87 0.72 15.08
N VAL A 124 -15.95 -0.23 14.84
CA VAL A 124 -16.16 -1.26 13.83
C VAL A 124 -17.12 -2.35 14.32
N ASP A 125 -17.03 -2.71 15.60
CA ASP A 125 -17.92 -3.72 16.22
C ASP A 125 -17.87 -3.63 17.74
N TRP A 126 -19.02 -3.93 18.37
CA TRP A 126 -19.21 -3.92 19.83
C TRP A 126 -19.08 -5.32 20.46
N GLY A 127 -18.58 -6.29 19.72
CA GLY A 127 -18.37 -7.66 20.21
C GLY A 127 -19.38 -8.68 19.68
N GLY A 128 -18.88 -9.86 19.34
CA GLY A 128 -19.67 -11.00 18.89
C GLY A 128 -20.17 -10.94 17.46
N GLY A 129 -19.71 -9.98 16.64
CA GLY A 129 -20.15 -9.77 15.26
C GLY A 129 -19.12 -10.14 14.21
N GLU A 130 -19.62 -10.24 12.98
CA GLU A 130 -18.83 -10.39 11.78
C GLU A 130 -19.28 -9.32 10.77
N ILE A 131 -18.33 -8.62 10.18
CA ILE A 131 -18.59 -7.61 9.15
C ILE A 131 -17.72 -7.88 7.93
N THR A 132 -18.25 -7.55 6.75
CA THR A 132 -17.48 -7.55 5.51
C THR A 132 -17.01 -6.12 5.22
N LEU A 133 -15.70 -5.95 5.06
CA LEU A 133 -15.06 -4.72 4.67
C LEU A 133 -14.72 -4.78 3.19
N SER A 134 -15.08 -3.74 2.44
CA SER A 134 -14.80 -3.62 1.01
C SER A 134 -13.68 -2.60 0.80
N CYS A 135 -12.54 -3.05 0.28
CA CYS A 135 -11.39 -2.21 -0.03
C CYS A 135 -11.32 -1.95 -1.54
N PRO A 136 -11.63 -0.74 -2.02
CA PRO A 136 -11.67 -0.41 -3.46
C PRO A 136 -10.26 -0.21 -4.02
N VAL A 137 -9.48 -1.29 -4.10
CA VAL A 137 -8.07 -1.29 -4.49
C VAL A 137 -7.85 -0.78 -5.92
N GLY A 138 -8.75 -1.07 -6.85
CA GLY A 138 -8.65 -0.60 -8.24
C GLY A 138 -8.77 0.92 -8.37
N ARG A 139 -9.50 1.57 -7.44
CA ARG A 139 -9.59 3.03 -7.36
C ARG A 139 -8.37 3.64 -6.65
N ASP A 140 -7.97 3.03 -5.54
CA ASP A 140 -7.04 3.64 -4.60
C ASP A 140 -5.57 3.35 -4.92
N TYR A 141 -5.30 2.34 -5.73
CA TYR A 141 -3.94 1.91 -6.11
C TYR A 141 -3.79 1.73 -7.63
N PRO A 142 -2.54 1.69 -8.16
CA PRO A 142 -2.32 1.42 -9.57
C PRO A 142 -2.92 0.07 -9.99
N SER A 143 -3.77 0.09 -11.02
CA SER A 143 -4.43 -1.09 -11.59
C SER A 143 -3.95 -1.31 -13.04
N PRO A 144 -3.81 -2.54 -13.54
CA PRO A 144 -3.94 -3.80 -12.81
C PRO A 144 -2.81 -4.04 -11.79
N LEU A 145 -3.11 -4.78 -10.73
CA LEU A 145 -2.11 -5.23 -9.77
C LEU A 145 -1.17 -6.25 -10.44
N LYS A 146 0.09 -6.27 -10.04
CA LYS A 146 1.02 -7.30 -10.52
C LYS A 146 0.74 -8.63 -9.82
N PRO A 147 0.92 -9.79 -10.50
CA PRO A 147 0.86 -11.08 -9.82
C PRO A 147 1.84 -11.16 -8.65
N GLY A 148 1.38 -11.74 -7.54
CA GLY A 148 2.20 -11.89 -6.33
C GLY A 148 1.38 -11.94 -5.05
N ARG A 149 2.08 -12.01 -3.89
CA ARG A 149 1.45 -11.97 -2.58
C ARG A 149 1.26 -10.55 -2.10
N TYR A 150 0.09 -10.30 -1.58
CA TYR A 150 -0.34 -9.02 -1.06
C TYR A 150 -0.91 -9.16 0.35
N ARG A 151 -0.98 -8.05 1.05
CA ARG A 151 -1.79 -7.93 2.26
C ARG A 151 -2.44 -6.56 2.34
N ILE A 152 -3.64 -6.53 2.88
CA ILE A 152 -4.28 -5.30 3.33
C ILE A 152 -3.99 -5.14 4.81
N VAL A 153 -3.43 -4.00 5.17
CA VAL A 153 -3.11 -3.63 6.55
C VAL A 153 -4.10 -2.58 7.01
N LEU A 154 -4.71 -2.83 8.16
CA LEU A 154 -5.53 -1.89 8.91
C LEU A 154 -4.69 -1.33 10.06
N PRO A 155 -4.08 -0.16 9.91
CA PRO A 155 -3.34 0.46 11.01
C PRO A 155 -4.30 1.05 12.05
N GLY A 156 -3.86 1.07 13.29
CA GLY A 156 -4.59 1.78 14.34
C GLY A 156 -5.82 1.08 14.89
N CYS A 157 -5.97 -0.23 14.68
CA CYS A 157 -7.01 -1.01 15.36
C CYS A 157 -6.69 -1.10 16.86
N THR A 158 -7.66 -0.80 17.70
CA THR A 158 -7.49 -0.84 19.14
C THR A 158 -8.76 -1.32 19.84
N ARG A 159 -8.58 -2.05 20.93
CA ARG A 159 -9.65 -2.23 21.92
C ARG A 159 -9.84 -0.96 22.71
N LEU A 160 -11.04 -0.72 23.19
CA LEU A 160 -11.35 0.45 24.00
C LEU A 160 -10.36 0.55 25.20
N GLY A 161 -9.56 1.62 25.21
CA GLY A 161 -8.52 1.85 26.21
C GLY A 161 -7.23 1.06 26.05
N GLY A 162 -7.08 0.27 24.96
CA GLY A 162 -5.86 -0.50 24.65
C GLY A 162 -4.90 0.24 23.70
N PRO A 163 -3.70 -0.32 23.48
CA PRO A 163 -2.76 0.22 22.49
C PRO A 163 -3.27 -0.05 21.05
N ALA A 164 -3.02 0.90 20.17
CA ALA A 164 -3.29 0.71 18.74
C ALA A 164 -2.33 -0.33 18.14
N LYS A 165 -2.87 -1.17 17.26
CA LYS A 165 -2.14 -2.25 16.58
C LYS A 165 -2.54 -2.31 15.11
N ALA A 166 -1.72 -2.91 14.27
CA ALA A 166 -2.04 -3.14 12.87
C ALA A 166 -2.48 -4.59 12.67
N LEU A 167 -3.63 -4.78 12.02
CA LEU A 167 -4.09 -6.08 11.54
C LEU A 167 -3.77 -6.22 10.05
N ALA A 168 -3.52 -7.44 9.58
CA ALA A 168 -3.30 -7.69 8.17
C ALA A 168 -4.04 -8.94 7.69
N ALA A 169 -4.57 -8.86 6.47
CA ALA A 169 -5.14 -9.98 5.74
C ALA A 169 -4.33 -10.22 4.48
N GLU A 170 -3.76 -11.42 4.34
CA GLU A 170 -2.90 -11.80 3.22
C GLU A 170 -3.71 -12.52 2.14
N PHE A 171 -3.36 -12.26 0.87
CA PHE A 171 -3.98 -12.88 -0.31
C PHE A 171 -3.00 -12.91 -1.48
N GLU A 172 -3.36 -13.61 -2.54
CA GLU A 172 -2.58 -13.70 -3.77
C GLU A 172 -3.30 -13.03 -4.93
N VAL A 173 -2.54 -12.39 -5.82
CA VAL A 173 -3.03 -11.85 -7.10
C VAL A 173 -2.41 -12.66 -8.23
N GLN A 174 -3.26 -13.09 -9.19
CA GLN A 174 -2.87 -13.89 -10.38
C GLN A 174 -3.37 -13.27 -11.67
#